data_3312cb0abe81b3addca8355b9fa6f688
#
_entry.id   3312cb0abe81b3addca8355b9fa6f688
#
_cell.length_a   1.000
_cell.length_b   1.000
_cell.length_c   1.000
_cell.angle_alpha   90.00
_cell.angle_beta   90.00
_cell.angle_gamma   90.00
#
_symmetry.space_group_name_H-M   'P 1'
#
loop_
_entity.id
_entity.type
_entity.pdbx_description
1 polymer ?
#
loop_
_entity_poly.entity_id
_entity_poly.type
_entity_poly.pdbx_seq_one_letter_code
_entity_poly.pdbx_strand_id
1 'polypeptide(L)'
;LVEIGLMESLECGKAEYDSYIRNGLMLQLRRIELGKNVEQDHMRNRQLVASWAYEKGLKEKVIEKIRKGNKTFFVINDYKKLQTIFGKLLREIQRITSEGDFKSGQELVENYGVKVDIEIHKEVLERSKQFNSAPYGGFINPNYTLVKDIDGNIKDVLITYPKDFTEQIMGYAKNYSFLPN
;
A
#
# COMPACT_ATOMS: atom_id res chain seq x y z
N LEU A 1 11.51 -8.63 -1.39
CA LEU A 1 12.55 -8.53 -2.44
C LEU A 1 13.84 -7.92 -1.90
N VAL A 2 13.74 -6.87 -1.09
CA VAL A 2 14.92 -6.27 -0.42
C VAL A 2 15.54 -7.27 0.56
N GLU A 3 14.73 -7.98 1.33
CA GLU A 3 15.19 -8.94 2.35
C GLU A 3 15.98 -10.11 1.77
N ILE A 4 15.64 -10.55 0.57
CA ILE A 4 16.32 -11.65 -0.13
C ILE A 4 17.36 -11.17 -1.15
N GLY A 5 17.74 -9.88 -1.11
CA GLY A 5 18.80 -9.32 -1.93
C GLY A 5 18.49 -9.15 -3.42
N LEU A 6 17.21 -9.23 -3.82
CA LEU A 6 16.82 -9.05 -5.22
C LEU A 6 16.68 -7.56 -5.64
N MET A 7 16.72 -6.63 -4.69
CA MET A 7 16.75 -5.19 -4.96
C MET A 7 18.09 -4.60 -4.48
N GLU A 8 18.98 -4.35 -5.39
CA GLU A 8 20.32 -3.83 -5.09
C GLU A 8 20.40 -2.30 -5.03
N SER A 9 19.45 -1.57 -5.61
CA SER A 9 19.49 -0.11 -5.59
C SER A 9 18.96 0.44 -4.28
N LEU A 10 19.85 0.96 -3.46
CA LEU A 10 19.58 1.57 -2.16
C LEU A 10 18.56 2.73 -2.23
N GLU A 11 18.52 3.48 -3.32
CA GLU A 11 17.61 4.62 -3.44
C GLU A 11 16.17 4.18 -3.74
N CYS A 12 15.97 3.26 -4.66
CA CYS A 12 14.65 2.66 -4.89
C CYS A 12 14.15 1.92 -3.66
N GLY A 13 15.02 1.18 -2.96
CA GLY A 13 14.66 0.49 -1.74
C GLY A 13 14.18 1.42 -0.62
N LYS A 14 14.79 2.58 -0.43
CA LYS A 14 14.35 3.58 0.57
C LYS A 14 12.96 4.11 0.27
N ALA A 15 12.68 4.47 -0.98
CA ALA A 15 11.37 4.96 -1.39
C ALA A 15 10.25 3.92 -1.16
N GLU A 16 10.54 2.65 -1.37
CA GLU A 16 9.62 1.55 -1.07
C GLU A 16 9.33 1.44 0.44
N TYR A 17 10.36 1.48 1.28
CA TYR A 17 10.20 1.47 2.73
C TYR A 17 9.37 2.67 3.21
N ASP A 18 9.69 3.89 2.74
CA ASP A 18 8.94 5.10 3.09
C ASP A 18 7.48 4.99 2.67
N SER A 19 7.23 4.53 1.45
CA SER A 19 5.87 4.36 0.92
C SER A 19 5.09 3.32 1.69
N TYR A 20 5.73 2.20 2.05
CA TYR A 20 5.08 1.11 2.77
C TYR A 20 4.70 1.52 4.20
N ILE A 21 5.64 2.10 4.95
CA ILE A 21 5.42 2.57 6.32
C ILE A 21 4.36 3.68 6.34
N ARG A 22 4.47 4.69 5.47
CA ARG A 22 3.48 5.76 5.36
C ARG A 22 2.08 5.22 5.00
N ASN A 23 2.00 4.27 4.09
CA ASN A 23 0.73 3.68 3.68
C ASN A 23 0.11 2.89 4.83
N GLY A 24 0.88 2.05 5.50
CA GLY A 24 0.41 1.22 6.60
C GLY A 24 -0.03 2.00 7.83
N LEU A 25 0.70 3.07 8.22
CA LEU A 25 0.40 3.85 9.42
C LEU A 25 -0.58 5.01 9.20
N MET A 26 -0.72 5.51 7.96
CA MET A 26 -1.49 6.73 7.71
C MET A 26 -2.38 6.63 6.47
N LEU A 27 -1.79 6.54 5.28
CA LEU A 27 -2.50 6.86 4.04
C LEU A 27 -3.73 5.98 3.79
N GLN A 28 -3.67 4.69 4.13
CA GLN A 28 -4.79 3.77 3.96
C GLN A 28 -6.00 4.10 4.86
N LEU A 29 -5.78 4.80 5.99
CA LEU A 29 -6.84 5.16 6.93
C LEU A 29 -7.90 6.09 6.31
N ARG A 30 -7.58 6.78 5.21
CA ARG A 30 -8.55 7.56 4.42
C ARG A 30 -9.72 6.72 3.86
N ARG A 31 -9.58 5.39 3.83
CA ARG A 31 -10.57 4.44 3.30
C ARG A 31 -11.50 3.88 4.38
N ILE A 32 -11.32 4.31 5.62
CA ILE A 32 -12.04 3.79 6.78
C ILE A 32 -12.84 4.94 7.38
N GLU A 33 -14.06 4.66 7.80
CA GLU A 33 -14.87 5.58 8.57
C GLU A 33 -14.25 5.83 9.95
N LEU A 34 -14.35 7.06 10.44
CA LEU A 34 -13.78 7.43 11.73
C LEU A 34 -14.34 6.55 12.86
N GLY A 35 -13.43 5.99 13.65
CA GLY A 35 -13.77 5.12 14.78
C GLY A 35 -13.97 3.65 14.42
N LYS A 36 -13.89 3.28 13.14
CA LYS A 36 -13.89 1.88 12.71
C LYS A 36 -12.48 1.29 12.72
N ASN A 37 -12.42 -0.01 12.91
CA ASN A 37 -11.19 -0.79 12.79
C ASN A 37 -10.89 -1.15 11.32
N VAL A 38 -9.68 -1.61 11.08
CA VAL A 38 -9.30 -2.13 9.76
C VAL A 38 -9.92 -3.51 9.56
N GLU A 39 -10.74 -3.66 8.53
CA GLU A 39 -11.45 -4.92 8.23
C GLU A 39 -10.84 -5.68 7.04
N GLN A 40 -10.36 -4.97 6.03
CA GLN A 40 -9.84 -5.58 4.80
C GLN A 40 -8.46 -6.21 5.00
N ASP A 41 -8.27 -7.43 4.55
CA ASP A 41 -7.05 -8.22 4.75
C ASP A 41 -5.77 -7.55 4.25
N HIS A 42 -5.79 -6.95 3.07
CA HIS A 42 -4.65 -6.20 2.54
C HIS A 42 -4.29 -4.97 3.39
N MET A 43 -5.29 -4.32 3.96
CA MET A 43 -5.07 -3.17 4.84
C MET A 43 -4.54 -3.63 6.20
N ARG A 44 -5.09 -4.72 6.75
CA ARG A 44 -4.59 -5.36 7.98
C ARG A 44 -3.14 -5.76 7.84
N ASN A 45 -2.78 -6.40 6.73
CA ASN A 45 -1.39 -6.79 6.46
C ASN A 45 -0.44 -5.57 6.45
N ARG A 46 -0.78 -4.52 5.72
CA ARG A 46 0.04 -3.30 5.67
C ARG A 46 0.17 -2.65 7.04
N GLN A 47 -0.92 -2.56 7.79
CA GLN A 47 -0.92 -1.98 9.13
C GLN A 47 -0.09 -2.82 10.09
N LEU A 48 -0.27 -4.15 10.08
CA LEU A 48 0.47 -5.08 10.94
C LEU A 48 1.98 -4.89 10.75
N VAL A 49 2.46 -4.97 9.52
CA VAL A 49 3.89 -4.83 9.22
C VAL A 49 4.42 -3.46 9.66
N ALA A 50 3.69 -2.39 9.35
CA ALA A 50 4.12 -1.03 9.67
C ALA A 50 4.07 -0.73 11.17
N SER A 51 3.00 -1.14 11.87
CA SER A 51 2.81 -0.92 13.31
C SER A 51 3.80 -1.74 14.13
N TRP A 52 4.01 -3.00 13.74
CA TRP A 52 5.00 -3.87 14.38
C TRP A 52 6.41 -3.30 14.24
N ALA A 53 6.76 -2.87 13.02
CA ALA A 53 8.08 -2.27 12.78
C ALA A 53 8.28 -0.96 13.55
N TYR A 54 7.24 -0.13 13.62
CA TYR A 54 7.27 1.10 14.40
C TYR A 54 7.51 0.82 15.87
N GLU A 55 6.73 -0.09 16.49
CA GLU A 55 6.88 -0.45 17.90
C GLU A 55 8.25 -1.04 18.22
N LYS A 56 8.71 -2.01 17.42
CA LYS A 56 10.01 -2.67 17.65
C LYS A 56 11.20 -1.72 17.40
N GLY A 57 11.01 -0.71 16.56
CA GLY A 57 12.01 0.31 16.27
C GLY A 57 12.05 1.50 17.23
N LEU A 58 11.07 1.64 18.15
CA LEU A 58 10.92 2.83 19.01
C LEU A 58 12.16 3.12 19.86
N LYS A 59 12.71 2.12 20.55
CA LYS A 59 13.84 2.30 21.47
C LYS A 59 15.09 2.86 20.77
N GLU A 60 15.31 2.45 19.53
CA GLU A 60 16.46 2.85 18.73
C GLU A 60 16.14 3.97 17.75
N LYS A 61 14.93 4.52 17.81
CA LYS A 61 14.43 5.58 16.92
C LYS A 61 14.57 5.24 15.43
N VAL A 62 14.38 3.97 15.09
CA VAL A 62 14.46 3.49 13.70
C VAL A 62 13.39 4.15 12.83
N ILE A 63 12.17 4.26 13.40
CA ILE A 63 11.08 5.06 12.84
C ILE A 63 10.66 6.06 13.91
N GLU A 64 10.64 7.32 13.56
CA GLU A 64 10.19 8.39 14.46
C GLU A 64 8.86 8.98 14.00
N LYS A 65 7.94 9.18 14.96
CA LYS A 65 6.73 9.98 14.80
C LYS A 65 7.08 11.42 15.13
N ILE A 66 7.14 12.29 14.12
CA ILE A 66 7.45 13.71 14.29
C ILE A 66 6.25 14.58 13.98
N ARG A 67 6.21 15.78 14.54
CA ARG A 67 5.17 16.76 14.26
C ARG A 67 5.80 18.04 13.67
N LYS A 68 5.29 18.46 12.50
CA LYS A 68 5.66 19.74 11.87
C LYS A 68 4.39 20.58 11.71
N GLY A 69 4.29 21.65 12.53
CA GLY A 69 3.05 22.41 12.68
C GLY A 69 1.94 21.51 13.22
N ASN A 70 0.82 21.43 12.51
CA ASN A 70 -0.33 20.58 12.85
C ASN A 70 -0.34 19.22 12.13
N LYS A 71 0.76 18.84 11.45
CA LYS A 71 0.84 17.61 10.66
C LYS A 71 1.80 16.61 11.28
N THR A 72 1.36 15.36 11.38
CA THR A 72 2.17 14.21 11.81
C THR A 72 2.87 13.58 10.62
N PHE A 73 4.10 13.13 10.84
CA PHE A 73 4.91 12.40 9.87
C PHE A 73 5.60 11.22 10.58
N PHE A 74 5.79 10.13 9.85
CA PHE A 74 6.67 9.04 10.25
C PHE A 74 7.92 9.10 9.39
N VAL A 75 9.08 9.14 10.04
CA VAL A 75 10.40 9.29 9.38
C VAL A 75 11.24 8.07 9.70
N ILE A 76 11.81 7.46 8.69
CA ILE A 76 12.74 6.34 8.84
C ILE A 76 14.16 6.91 8.95
N ASN A 77 14.81 6.69 10.09
CA ASN A 77 16.15 7.17 10.37
C ASN A 77 17.23 6.11 10.04
N ASP A 78 16.88 4.83 10.09
CA ASP A 78 17.83 3.74 9.86
C ASP A 78 17.18 2.59 9.07
N TYR A 79 17.41 2.57 7.76
CA TYR A 79 16.85 1.57 6.84
C TYR A 79 17.44 0.16 7.04
N LYS A 80 18.71 0.06 7.44
CA LYS A 80 19.34 -1.25 7.71
C LYS A 80 18.75 -1.90 8.95
N LYS A 81 18.54 -1.13 10.00
CA LYS A 81 17.84 -1.63 11.18
C LYS A 81 16.38 -1.95 10.88
N LEU A 82 15.70 -1.15 10.06
CA LEU A 82 14.34 -1.45 9.63
C LEU A 82 14.26 -2.77 8.86
N GLN A 83 15.20 -3.04 7.96
CA GLN A 83 15.33 -4.32 7.27
C GLN A 83 15.50 -5.47 8.27
N THR A 84 16.35 -5.31 9.27
CA THR A 84 16.55 -6.31 10.34
C THR A 84 15.25 -6.54 11.13
N ILE A 85 14.47 -5.48 11.39
CA ILE A 85 13.17 -5.57 12.06
C ILE A 85 12.20 -6.37 11.20
N PHE A 86 12.10 -6.12 9.90
CA PHE A 86 11.25 -6.91 9.00
C PHE A 86 11.65 -8.38 8.95
N GLY A 87 12.96 -8.67 8.95
CA GLY A 87 13.45 -10.05 9.02
C GLY A 87 13.01 -10.79 10.30
N LYS A 88 12.96 -10.08 11.43
CA LYS A 88 12.43 -10.66 12.68
C LYS A 88 10.93 -10.94 12.59
N LEU A 89 10.14 -10.05 12.00
CA LEU A 89 8.71 -10.27 11.77
C LEU A 89 8.48 -11.46 10.83
N LEU A 90 9.21 -11.53 9.73
CA LEU A 90 9.12 -12.66 8.79
C LEU A 90 9.41 -13.98 9.48
N ARG A 91 10.45 -14.04 10.31
CA ARG A 91 10.79 -15.25 11.09
C ARG A 91 9.65 -15.65 12.03
N GLU A 92 9.04 -14.69 12.71
CA GLU A 92 7.93 -14.96 13.62
C GLU A 92 6.70 -15.47 12.85
N ILE A 93 6.36 -14.88 11.71
CA ILE A 93 5.26 -15.33 10.86
C ILE A 93 5.52 -16.77 10.36
N GLN A 94 6.76 -17.06 9.93
CA GLN A 94 7.14 -18.41 9.50
C GLN A 94 7.07 -19.42 10.63
N ARG A 95 7.50 -19.07 11.85
CA ARG A 95 7.35 -19.91 13.04
C ARG A 95 5.88 -20.23 13.30
N ILE A 96 5.04 -19.19 13.40
CA ILE A 96 3.59 -19.34 13.62
C ILE A 96 2.98 -20.27 12.57
N THR A 97 3.33 -20.10 11.32
CA THR A 97 2.79 -20.91 10.21
C THR A 97 3.27 -22.37 10.29
N SER A 98 4.57 -22.58 10.52
CA SER A 98 5.16 -23.93 10.55
C SER A 98 4.74 -24.75 11.76
N GLU A 99 4.47 -24.10 12.88
CA GLU A 99 4.05 -24.75 14.13
C GLU A 99 2.52 -24.86 14.24
N GLY A 100 1.77 -24.22 13.33
CA GLY A 100 0.29 -24.16 13.43
C GLY A 100 -0.18 -23.37 14.65
N ASP A 101 0.61 -22.39 15.13
CA ASP A 101 0.33 -21.61 16.33
C ASP A 101 -0.74 -20.52 16.05
N PHE A 102 -1.98 -20.98 15.90
CA PHE A 102 -3.13 -20.11 15.59
C PHE A 102 -3.30 -18.98 16.60
N LYS A 103 -3.05 -19.24 17.89
CA LYS A 103 -3.22 -18.26 18.95
C LYS A 103 -2.25 -17.08 18.79
N SER A 104 -0.97 -17.35 18.60
CA SER A 104 0.02 -16.28 18.32
C SER A 104 -0.27 -15.53 17.03
N GLY A 105 -0.78 -16.22 16.01
CA GLY A 105 -1.22 -15.59 14.76
C GLY A 105 -2.37 -14.62 14.99
N GLN A 106 -3.37 -15.02 15.74
CA GLN A 106 -4.51 -14.16 16.10
C GLN A 106 -4.04 -12.95 16.92
N GLU A 107 -3.24 -13.17 17.95
CA GLU A 107 -2.68 -12.08 18.79
C GLU A 107 -1.87 -11.08 17.97
N LEU A 108 -1.07 -11.55 17.01
CA LEU A 108 -0.29 -10.70 16.12
C LEU A 108 -1.20 -9.79 15.27
N VAL A 109 -2.26 -10.34 14.70
CA VAL A 109 -3.25 -9.59 13.90
C VAL A 109 -4.02 -8.60 14.77
N GLU A 110 -4.53 -9.01 15.91
CA GLU A 110 -5.32 -8.17 16.81
C GLU A 110 -4.51 -7.00 17.38
N ASN A 111 -3.23 -7.22 17.70
CA ASN A 111 -2.37 -6.19 18.29
C ASN A 111 -1.89 -5.19 17.25
N TYR A 112 -1.57 -5.62 16.02
CA TYR A 112 -0.89 -4.79 15.05
C TYR A 112 -1.69 -4.52 13.76
N GLY A 113 -2.65 -5.36 13.39
CA GLY A 113 -3.35 -5.28 12.10
C GLY A 113 -4.71 -4.59 12.15
N VAL A 114 -5.34 -4.52 13.32
CA VAL A 114 -6.76 -4.12 13.44
C VAL A 114 -6.94 -2.73 14.04
N LYS A 115 -6.24 -2.42 15.11
CA LYS A 115 -6.44 -1.20 15.91
C LYS A 115 -5.93 0.04 15.18
N VAL A 116 -6.71 1.10 15.18
CA VAL A 116 -6.38 2.38 14.55
C VAL A 116 -6.15 3.44 15.62
N ASP A 117 -5.04 4.19 15.52
CA ASP A 117 -4.83 5.40 16.32
C ASP A 117 -5.84 6.48 15.88
N ILE A 118 -6.78 6.80 16.76
CA ILE A 118 -7.90 7.70 16.46
C ILE A 118 -7.45 9.12 16.11
N GLU A 119 -6.36 9.61 16.70
CA GLU A 119 -5.86 10.95 16.44
C GLU A 119 -5.17 11.01 15.07
N ILE A 120 -4.39 9.99 14.72
CA ILE A 120 -3.83 9.83 13.37
C ILE A 120 -4.96 9.70 12.35
N HIS A 121 -6.00 8.92 12.65
CA HIS A 121 -7.12 8.72 11.73
C HIS A 121 -7.87 10.05 11.44
N LYS A 122 -8.21 10.81 12.48
CA LYS A 122 -8.82 12.13 12.33
C LYS A 122 -7.97 13.06 11.46
N GLU A 123 -6.66 13.11 11.73
CA GLU A 123 -5.72 13.92 10.97
C GLU A 123 -5.68 13.49 9.49
N VAL A 124 -5.63 12.18 9.21
CA VAL A 124 -5.60 11.66 7.83
C VAL A 124 -6.87 12.00 7.08
N LEU A 125 -8.04 11.85 7.69
CA LEU A 125 -9.31 12.20 7.07
C LEU A 125 -9.38 13.70 6.77
N GLU A 126 -8.97 14.55 7.69
CA GLU A 126 -8.97 16.01 7.49
C GLU A 126 -8.01 16.42 6.37
N ARG A 127 -6.80 15.87 6.36
CA ARG A 127 -5.83 16.11 5.26
C ARG A 127 -6.34 15.62 3.92
N SER A 128 -7.08 14.52 3.89
CA SER A 128 -7.59 13.92 2.65
C SER A 128 -8.70 14.75 2.00
N LYS A 129 -9.47 15.53 2.76
CA LYS A 129 -10.47 16.44 2.20
C LYS A 129 -9.90 17.45 1.21
N GLN A 130 -8.63 17.81 1.38
CA GLN A 130 -7.95 18.77 0.52
C GLN A 130 -7.65 18.25 -0.88
N PHE A 131 -7.64 16.93 -1.08
CA PHE A 131 -7.21 16.33 -2.35
C PHE A 131 -8.32 16.19 -3.39
N ASN A 132 -9.59 16.38 -3.01
CA ASN A 132 -10.75 16.21 -3.89
C ASN A 132 -10.65 14.94 -4.77
N SER A 133 -10.14 13.86 -4.19
CA SER A 133 -9.99 12.58 -4.86
C SER A 133 -10.71 11.48 -4.08
N ALA A 134 -11.41 10.61 -4.79
CA ALA A 134 -12.04 9.45 -4.17
C ALA A 134 -10.99 8.61 -3.41
N PRO A 135 -11.34 8.02 -2.26
CA PRO A 135 -10.46 7.13 -1.51
C PRO A 135 -10.14 5.85 -2.29
N TYR A 136 -11.03 5.46 -3.20
CA TYR A 136 -10.84 4.38 -4.16
C TYR A 136 -10.89 4.98 -5.57
N GLY A 137 -9.90 4.67 -6.39
CA GLY A 137 -9.85 4.98 -7.81
C GLY A 137 -9.71 3.69 -8.62
N GLY A 138 -10.26 3.66 -9.82
CA GLY A 138 -9.97 2.61 -10.79
C GLY A 138 -8.56 2.75 -11.35
N PHE A 139 -8.04 1.66 -11.89
CA PHE A 139 -6.83 1.72 -12.69
C PHE A 139 -7.17 2.25 -14.09
N ILE A 140 -6.34 3.14 -14.62
CA ILE A 140 -6.41 3.54 -16.02
C ILE A 140 -5.64 2.51 -16.82
N ASN A 141 -6.35 1.73 -17.63
CA ASN A 141 -5.78 0.71 -18.47
C ASN A 141 -5.43 1.28 -19.85
N PRO A 142 -4.35 0.83 -20.48
CA PRO A 142 -4.02 1.23 -21.82
C PRO A 142 -5.00 0.62 -22.85
N ASN A 143 -5.27 1.37 -23.91
CA ASN A 143 -5.89 0.87 -25.11
C ASN A 143 -4.80 0.46 -26.11
N TYR A 144 -4.96 -0.71 -26.73
CA TYR A 144 -4.03 -1.25 -27.71
C TYR A 144 -4.68 -1.23 -29.09
N THR A 145 -4.06 -0.56 -30.05
CA THR A 145 -4.52 -0.52 -31.44
C THR A 145 -3.43 -1.09 -32.33
N LEU A 146 -3.76 -2.11 -33.10
CA LEU A 146 -2.83 -2.72 -34.04
C LEU A 146 -2.60 -1.79 -35.23
N VAL A 147 -1.35 -1.46 -35.49
CA VAL A 147 -0.92 -0.77 -36.71
C VAL A 147 -0.48 -1.85 -37.72
N LYS A 148 -1.19 -1.90 -38.85
CA LYS A 148 -0.89 -2.89 -39.90
C LYS A 148 -0.23 -2.21 -41.09
N ASP A 149 0.61 -2.96 -41.80
CA ASP A 149 1.15 -2.57 -43.08
C ASP A 149 0.11 -2.76 -44.24
N ILE A 150 0.52 -2.45 -45.47
CA ILE A 150 -0.35 -2.56 -46.65
C ILE A 150 -0.76 -4.00 -46.96
N ASP A 151 0.03 -4.96 -46.49
CA ASP A 151 -0.21 -6.40 -46.69
C ASP A 151 -1.06 -7.00 -45.55
N GLY A 152 -1.42 -6.18 -44.56
CA GLY A 152 -2.22 -6.56 -43.39
C GLY A 152 -1.44 -7.17 -42.25
N ASN A 153 -0.10 -7.25 -42.32
CA ASN A 153 0.75 -7.73 -41.25
C ASN A 153 0.84 -6.68 -40.11
N ILE A 154 0.95 -7.13 -38.88
CA ILE A 154 1.14 -6.25 -37.74
C ILE A 154 2.55 -5.65 -37.80
N LYS A 155 2.61 -4.32 -37.99
CA LYS A 155 3.83 -3.54 -38.01
C LYS A 155 4.17 -2.96 -36.65
N ASP A 156 3.16 -2.58 -35.87
CA ASP A 156 3.34 -1.91 -34.55
C ASP A 156 2.07 -2.05 -33.72
N VAL A 157 2.16 -1.68 -32.44
CA VAL A 157 1.03 -1.57 -31.51
C VAL A 157 1.03 -0.17 -30.91
N LEU A 158 0.05 0.61 -31.28
CA LEU A 158 -0.15 1.93 -30.67
C LEU A 158 -0.78 1.76 -29.28
N ILE A 159 -0.12 2.31 -28.28
CA ILE A 159 -0.59 2.32 -26.90
C ILE A 159 -1.08 3.72 -26.56
N THR A 160 -2.36 3.82 -26.19
CA THR A 160 -2.97 5.07 -25.73
C THR A 160 -3.64 4.87 -24.39
N TYR A 161 -3.86 5.95 -23.65
CA TYR A 161 -4.52 5.91 -22.35
C TYR A 161 -5.76 6.79 -22.36
N PRO A 162 -6.87 6.34 -21.75
CA PRO A 162 -8.00 7.21 -21.45
C PRO A 162 -7.56 8.37 -20.57
N LYS A 163 -8.20 9.52 -20.75
CA LYS A 163 -7.91 10.72 -19.97
C LYS A 163 -8.21 10.53 -18.47
N ASP A 164 -9.28 9.80 -18.18
CA ASP A 164 -9.75 9.53 -16.83
C ASP A 164 -10.54 8.22 -16.78
N PHE A 165 -10.95 7.84 -15.55
CA PHE A 165 -11.70 6.61 -15.33
C PHE A 165 -13.09 6.64 -15.97
N THR A 166 -13.72 7.80 -16.08
CA THR A 166 -15.04 7.94 -16.72
C THR A 166 -14.95 7.64 -18.22
N GLU A 167 -13.96 8.22 -18.90
CA GLU A 167 -13.70 7.93 -20.33
C GLU A 167 -13.43 6.45 -20.54
N GLN A 168 -12.65 5.81 -19.67
CA GLN A 168 -12.39 4.36 -19.74
C GLN A 168 -13.67 3.54 -19.64
N ILE A 169 -14.53 3.82 -18.66
CA ILE A 169 -15.79 3.08 -18.47
C ILE A 169 -16.75 3.30 -19.64
N MET A 170 -16.86 4.53 -20.12
CA MET A 170 -17.66 4.83 -21.32
C MET A 170 -17.13 4.10 -22.56
N GLY A 171 -15.81 4.03 -22.70
CA GLY A 171 -15.16 3.25 -23.76
C GLY A 171 -15.49 1.77 -23.66
N TYR A 172 -15.46 1.18 -22.46
CA TYR A 172 -15.83 -0.21 -22.25
C TYR A 172 -17.31 -0.45 -22.57
N ALA A 173 -18.21 0.38 -22.11
CA ALA A 173 -19.63 0.27 -22.41
C ALA A 173 -19.89 0.32 -23.93
N LYS A 174 -19.19 1.18 -24.65
CA LYS A 174 -19.32 1.28 -26.11
C LYS A 174 -18.76 0.08 -26.85
N ASN A 175 -17.58 -0.40 -26.45
CA ASN A 175 -16.82 -1.40 -27.21
C ASN A 175 -17.17 -2.85 -26.83
N TYR A 176 -17.70 -3.08 -25.62
CA TYR A 176 -17.90 -4.42 -25.06
C TYR A 176 -19.31 -4.66 -24.53
N SER A 177 -20.30 -3.82 -24.89
CA SER A 177 -21.71 -3.99 -24.45
C SER A 177 -22.37 -5.29 -24.95
N PHE A 178 -21.75 -5.96 -25.91
CA PHE A 178 -22.20 -7.24 -26.45
C PHE A 178 -21.78 -8.44 -25.60
N LEU A 179 -20.87 -8.26 -24.65
CA LEU A 179 -20.46 -9.33 -23.73
C LEU A 179 -21.57 -9.62 -22.70
N PRO A 180 -21.78 -10.90 -22.34
CA PRO A 180 -22.75 -11.23 -21.30
C PRO A 180 -22.34 -10.64 -19.96
N ASN A 181 -23.36 -10.23 -19.17
CA ASN A 181 -23.16 -9.75 -17.80
C ASN A 181 -22.88 -10.89 -16.83
#